data_5f64019ae27b33fc633516f08dbb4396
#
_entry.id   5f64019ae27b33fc633516f08dbb4396
#
_cell.length_a   1.000
_cell.length_b   1.000
_cell.length_c   1.000
_cell.angle_alpha   90.00
_cell.angle_beta   90.00
_cell.angle_gamma   90.00
#
_symmetry.space_group_name_H-M   'P 1'
#
loop_
_entity.id
_entity.type
_entity.pdbx_description
1 polymer ?
#
loop_
_entity_poly.entity_id
_entity_poly.type
_entity_poly.pdbx_seq_one_letter_code
_entity_poly.pdbx_strand_id
1 'polypeptide(L)'
;MAEPGKASLFDRLFPVNRDLAIKSIFGVWSAYFLFVTSRFLYVTQDNVEALFVQRILMTSICIAFTWMLYRLLIAVRGSGTSAAIFMLSLPTIILANYIAILDQIVFNHEADLFDFSYLFGPIDFTRVDWAYILDEAFTRYFILAGWGALYLALSHSQDIQRIMAHSRQLERVNRESELRALRYQLNPHFVFNALNSVSSLIIDRQNEQAEKLVDDLADYMRAVLTGGVEDMITVEQEFDQQVRYLEIERMRFPERLRYFVDIDPAASDWRIPALIIQPLIENAIKFGVSGTEDAINIIISAQIEGDRLRIRVANDGRVKIPAGQARGRAIGTGTGLSNIQNRLRALYGDNASLLLANSKDGMAIATIVLPDPSLIFEDI
;
A
#
# COMPACT_ATOMS: atom_id res chain seq x y z
N MET A 1 3.21 -9.31 26.89
CA MET A 1 2.89 -8.68 25.61
C MET A 1 2.02 -9.66 24.84
N ALA A 2 0.69 -9.43 24.80
CA ALA A 2 -0.23 -10.27 24.06
C ALA A 2 -0.08 -9.95 22.56
N GLU A 3 0.10 -10.97 21.73
CA GLU A 3 0.07 -10.84 20.28
C GLU A 3 -1.22 -10.14 19.86
N PRO A 4 -1.19 -9.15 18.96
CA PRO A 4 -2.40 -8.59 18.38
C PRO A 4 -3.08 -9.68 17.56
N GLY A 5 -4.17 -10.25 18.10
CA GLY A 5 -4.96 -11.29 17.45
C GLY A 5 -5.28 -10.89 16.01
N LYS A 6 -5.04 -11.81 15.08
CA LYS A 6 -5.40 -11.69 13.68
C LYS A 6 -6.89 -11.39 13.57
N ALA A 7 -7.24 -10.10 13.41
CA ALA A 7 -8.59 -9.71 13.07
C ALA A 7 -9.00 -10.53 11.83
N SER A 8 -10.09 -11.28 11.90
CA SER A 8 -10.56 -12.10 10.79
C SER A 8 -10.81 -11.17 9.57
N LEU A 9 -10.73 -11.71 8.36
CA LEU A 9 -11.07 -10.96 7.14
C LEU A 9 -12.44 -10.30 7.27
N PHE A 10 -13.36 -10.95 8.00
CA PHE A 10 -14.71 -10.47 8.28
C PHE A 10 -14.72 -9.28 9.27
N ASP A 11 -13.85 -9.26 10.28
CA ASP A 11 -13.71 -8.11 11.19
C ASP A 11 -13.16 -6.87 10.48
N ARG A 12 -12.42 -7.08 9.41
CA ARG A 12 -11.94 -6.01 8.53
C ARG A 12 -13.02 -5.53 7.56
N LEU A 13 -13.88 -6.42 7.10
CA LEU A 13 -14.94 -6.11 6.13
C LEU A 13 -16.19 -5.48 6.77
N PHE A 14 -16.46 -5.73 8.07
CA PHE A 14 -17.64 -5.22 8.77
C PHE A 14 -17.26 -4.64 10.14
N PRO A 15 -16.62 -3.48 10.21
CA PRO A 15 -16.31 -2.83 11.46
C PRO A 15 -17.60 -2.48 12.20
N VAL A 16 -17.68 -2.86 13.47
CA VAL A 16 -18.82 -2.51 14.33
C VAL A 16 -18.79 -1.01 14.59
N ASN A 17 -19.66 -0.28 13.92
CA ASN A 17 -19.83 1.13 14.19
C ASN A 17 -20.82 1.32 15.35
N ARG A 18 -20.31 1.31 16.59
CA ARG A 18 -21.09 1.50 17.81
C ARG A 18 -21.83 2.85 17.80
N ASP A 19 -21.18 3.88 17.31
CA ASP A 19 -21.75 5.23 17.21
C ASP A 19 -22.94 5.27 16.24
N LEU A 20 -22.83 4.58 15.11
CA LEU A 20 -23.92 4.45 14.15
C LEU A 20 -25.09 3.68 14.77
N ALA A 21 -24.80 2.58 15.47
CA ALA A 21 -25.82 1.79 16.13
C ALA A 21 -26.59 2.62 17.17
N ILE A 22 -25.89 3.33 18.04
CA ILE A 22 -26.52 4.19 19.06
C ILE A 22 -27.41 5.24 18.37
N LYS A 23 -26.86 6.01 17.43
CA LYS A 23 -27.61 7.07 16.73
C LYS A 23 -28.83 6.54 15.98
N SER A 24 -28.71 5.39 15.30
CA SER A 24 -29.82 4.79 14.55
C SER A 24 -30.90 4.21 15.46
N ILE A 25 -30.54 3.56 16.57
CA ILE A 25 -31.50 3.03 17.53
C ILE A 25 -32.31 4.19 18.15
N PHE A 26 -31.63 5.18 18.71
CA PHE A 26 -32.31 6.34 19.29
C PHE A 26 -33.11 7.13 18.24
N GLY A 27 -32.59 7.29 17.03
CA GLY A 27 -33.30 7.98 15.95
C GLY A 27 -34.63 7.30 15.57
N VAL A 28 -34.60 5.99 15.33
CA VAL A 28 -35.78 5.22 14.96
C VAL A 28 -36.83 5.22 16.09
N TRP A 29 -36.42 4.94 17.32
CA TRP A 29 -37.36 4.86 18.44
C TRP A 29 -37.86 6.24 18.89
N SER A 30 -37.09 7.30 18.77
CA SER A 30 -37.60 8.66 19.01
C SER A 30 -38.61 9.08 17.95
N ALA A 31 -38.35 8.79 16.66
CA ALA A 31 -39.32 9.06 15.60
C ALA A 31 -40.61 8.27 15.80
N TYR A 32 -40.51 6.95 16.15
CA TYR A 32 -41.67 6.13 16.49
C TYR A 32 -42.45 6.71 17.67
N PHE A 33 -41.78 7.04 18.78
CA PHE A 33 -42.38 7.65 19.95
C PHE A 33 -43.17 8.91 19.60
N LEU A 34 -42.56 9.82 18.87
CA LEU A 34 -43.22 11.08 18.45
C LEU A 34 -44.43 10.80 17.57
N PHE A 35 -44.31 9.91 16.59
CA PHE A 35 -45.39 9.59 15.68
C PHE A 35 -46.60 8.95 16.41
N VAL A 36 -46.36 7.95 17.22
CA VAL A 36 -47.44 7.23 17.94
C VAL A 36 -48.06 8.12 19.02
N THR A 37 -47.25 8.94 19.71
CA THR A 37 -47.75 9.87 20.72
C THR A 37 -48.61 10.98 20.08
N SER A 38 -48.18 11.52 18.93
CA SER A 38 -48.98 12.55 18.21
C SER A 38 -50.31 12.01 17.72
N ARG A 39 -50.34 10.79 17.17
CA ARG A 39 -51.57 10.10 16.76
C ARG A 39 -52.50 9.91 17.93
N PHE A 40 -51.96 9.54 19.08
CA PHE A 40 -52.75 9.27 20.30
C PHE A 40 -53.39 10.55 20.86
N LEU A 41 -52.62 11.64 20.98
CA LEU A 41 -53.10 12.95 21.44
C LEU A 41 -54.26 13.47 20.58
N TYR A 42 -54.28 13.07 19.30
CA TYR A 42 -55.38 13.44 18.38
C TYR A 42 -56.66 12.62 18.60
N VAL A 43 -56.52 11.34 19.04
CA VAL A 43 -57.65 10.42 19.16
C VAL A 43 -58.29 10.35 20.54
N THR A 44 -57.50 10.56 21.61
CA THR A 44 -57.94 10.34 22.98
C THR A 44 -57.64 11.61 23.85
N GLN A 45 -58.67 12.10 24.56
CA GLN A 45 -58.51 13.26 25.44
C GLN A 45 -58.42 12.93 26.94
N ASP A 46 -58.62 11.65 27.32
CA ASP A 46 -58.64 11.19 28.71
C ASP A 46 -57.33 10.53 29.12
N ASN A 47 -56.89 10.72 30.37
CA ASN A 47 -55.71 10.09 31.02
C ASN A 47 -54.36 10.21 30.29
N VAL A 48 -54.08 11.39 29.70
CA VAL A 48 -52.87 11.65 28.93
C VAL A 48 -51.59 11.37 29.70
N GLU A 49 -51.52 11.64 31.01
CA GLU A 49 -50.33 11.43 31.82
C GLU A 49 -49.94 9.96 31.95
N ALA A 50 -50.94 9.09 32.30
CA ALA A 50 -50.70 7.67 32.44
C ALA A 50 -50.19 7.04 31.16
N LEU A 51 -50.78 7.38 30.06
CA LEU A 51 -50.41 6.88 28.73
C LEU A 51 -49.04 7.36 28.28
N PHE A 52 -48.65 8.57 28.68
CA PHE A 52 -47.30 9.08 28.36
C PHE A 52 -46.21 8.29 29.09
N VAL A 53 -46.43 7.98 30.37
CA VAL A 53 -45.49 7.15 31.17
C VAL A 53 -45.40 5.72 30.60
N GLN A 54 -46.52 5.09 30.26
CA GLN A 54 -46.54 3.75 29.65
C GLN A 54 -45.78 3.73 28.31
N ARG A 55 -45.93 4.76 27.49
CA ARG A 55 -45.19 4.88 26.20
C ARG A 55 -43.70 5.07 26.38
N ILE A 56 -43.27 5.86 27.37
CA ILE A 56 -41.85 6.00 27.71
C ILE A 56 -41.28 4.64 28.10
N LEU A 57 -42.00 3.92 28.96
CA LEU A 57 -41.59 2.59 29.42
C LEU A 57 -41.44 1.61 28.23
N MET A 58 -42.47 1.50 27.39
CA MET A 58 -42.45 0.62 26.23
C MET A 58 -41.36 1.01 25.22
N THR A 59 -41.16 2.31 24.95
CA THR A 59 -40.08 2.77 24.05
C THR A 59 -38.71 2.41 24.63
N SER A 60 -38.53 2.54 25.97
CA SER A 60 -37.28 2.16 26.63
C SER A 60 -36.98 0.65 26.49
N ILE A 61 -38.02 -0.17 26.65
CA ILE A 61 -37.96 -1.62 26.45
C ILE A 61 -37.57 -1.94 25.00
N CYS A 62 -38.20 -1.27 24.03
CA CYS A 62 -37.88 -1.44 22.62
C CYS A 62 -36.42 -1.05 22.29
N ILE A 63 -35.90 0.04 22.86
CA ILE A 63 -34.50 0.43 22.75
C ILE A 63 -33.58 -0.67 23.30
N ALA A 64 -33.88 -1.19 24.48
CA ALA A 64 -33.11 -2.26 25.11
C ALA A 64 -33.09 -3.55 24.26
N PHE A 65 -34.22 -3.94 23.72
CA PHE A 65 -34.29 -5.10 22.81
C PHE A 65 -33.59 -4.89 21.46
N THR A 66 -33.67 -3.69 20.92
CA THR A 66 -32.92 -3.36 19.70
C THR A 66 -31.41 -3.36 19.97
N TRP A 67 -31.00 -2.92 21.16
CA TRP A 67 -29.61 -3.03 21.60
C TRP A 67 -29.16 -4.50 21.77
N MET A 68 -30.03 -5.35 22.28
CA MET A 68 -29.78 -6.80 22.39
C MET A 68 -29.64 -7.42 20.99
N LEU A 69 -30.51 -7.04 20.05
CA LEU A 69 -30.43 -7.48 18.66
C LEU A 69 -29.13 -7.04 17.99
N TYR A 70 -28.69 -5.80 18.24
CA TYR A 70 -27.38 -5.31 17.81
C TYR A 70 -26.22 -6.15 18.38
N ARG A 71 -26.26 -6.51 19.67
CA ARG A 71 -25.26 -7.38 20.30
C ARG A 71 -25.24 -8.77 19.68
N LEU A 72 -26.41 -9.31 19.36
CA LEU A 72 -26.54 -10.59 18.66
C LEU A 72 -25.96 -10.51 17.24
N LEU A 73 -26.23 -9.44 16.52
CA LEU A 73 -25.68 -9.17 15.18
C LEU A 73 -24.14 -9.17 15.21
N ILE A 74 -23.54 -8.62 16.27
CA ILE A 74 -22.08 -8.67 16.47
C ILE A 74 -21.60 -10.11 16.71
N ALA A 75 -22.33 -10.88 17.53
CA ALA A 75 -21.93 -12.25 17.88
C ALA A 75 -22.00 -13.22 16.69
N VAL A 76 -22.97 -13.03 15.81
CA VAL A 76 -23.14 -13.81 14.56
C VAL A 76 -22.19 -13.38 13.45
N ARG A 77 -21.40 -12.36 13.69
CA ARG A 77 -20.42 -11.81 12.76
C ARG A 77 -19.34 -12.86 12.47
N GLY A 78 -19.29 -13.36 11.25
CA GLY A 78 -18.36 -14.45 10.84
C GLY A 78 -19.05 -15.62 10.17
N SER A 79 -20.37 -15.76 10.34
CA SER A 79 -21.19 -16.62 9.52
C SER A 79 -21.53 -15.89 8.20
N GLY A 80 -21.56 -16.58 7.08
CA GLY A 80 -21.86 -15.97 5.78
C GLY A 80 -23.15 -15.13 5.81
N THR A 81 -23.27 -14.16 4.89
CA THR A 81 -24.38 -13.16 4.86
C THR A 81 -25.77 -13.78 4.93
N SER A 82 -25.99 -14.91 4.23
CA SER A 82 -27.27 -15.64 4.28
C SER A 82 -27.56 -16.26 5.64
N ALA A 83 -26.54 -16.83 6.28
CA ALA A 83 -26.68 -17.39 7.63
C ALA A 83 -26.93 -16.29 8.66
N ALA A 84 -26.30 -15.14 8.53
CA ALA A 84 -26.53 -14.00 9.41
C ALA A 84 -27.98 -13.46 9.29
N ILE A 85 -28.52 -13.34 8.09
CA ILE A 85 -29.90 -12.92 7.87
C ILE A 85 -30.86 -13.93 8.52
N PHE A 86 -30.67 -15.23 8.30
CA PHE A 86 -31.50 -16.27 8.89
C PHE A 86 -31.42 -16.30 10.41
N MET A 87 -30.19 -16.20 10.97
CA MET A 87 -29.97 -16.18 12.43
C MET A 87 -30.54 -14.93 13.12
N LEU A 88 -30.72 -13.82 12.40
CA LEU A 88 -31.31 -12.60 12.94
C LEU A 88 -32.84 -12.58 12.80
N SER A 89 -33.41 -13.22 11.79
CA SER A 89 -34.87 -13.21 11.56
C SER A 89 -35.64 -13.85 12.71
N LEU A 90 -35.21 -15.01 13.19
CA LEU A 90 -35.89 -15.73 14.26
C LEU A 90 -35.89 -14.97 15.59
N PRO A 91 -34.74 -14.46 16.13
CA PRO A 91 -34.74 -13.60 17.31
C PRO A 91 -35.60 -12.35 17.15
N THR A 92 -35.61 -11.74 15.96
CA THR A 92 -36.44 -10.55 15.68
C THR A 92 -37.94 -10.87 15.81
N ILE A 93 -38.38 -12.03 15.29
CA ILE A 93 -39.77 -12.49 15.43
C ILE A 93 -40.11 -12.74 16.91
N ILE A 94 -39.24 -13.44 17.64
CA ILE A 94 -39.45 -13.72 19.06
C ILE A 94 -39.55 -12.42 19.85
N LEU A 95 -38.63 -11.49 19.63
CA LEU A 95 -38.65 -10.19 20.31
C LEU A 95 -39.87 -9.36 19.98
N ALA A 96 -40.31 -9.34 18.74
CA ALA A 96 -41.51 -8.62 18.32
C ALA A 96 -42.75 -9.15 19.01
N ASN A 97 -42.92 -10.48 19.09
CA ASN A 97 -44.03 -11.11 19.82
C ASN A 97 -43.98 -10.83 21.33
N TYR A 98 -42.76 -10.90 21.91
CA TYR A 98 -42.60 -10.62 23.33
C TYR A 98 -42.94 -9.17 23.68
N ILE A 99 -42.50 -8.20 22.84
CA ILE A 99 -42.87 -6.78 22.99
C ILE A 99 -44.37 -6.59 22.86
N ALA A 100 -45.03 -7.25 21.93
CA ALA A 100 -46.49 -7.14 21.74
C ALA A 100 -47.27 -7.68 22.93
N ILE A 101 -46.83 -8.78 23.54
CA ILE A 101 -47.41 -9.32 24.76
C ILE A 101 -47.22 -8.35 25.93
N LEU A 102 -46.03 -7.78 26.07
CA LEU A 102 -45.79 -6.76 27.11
C LEU A 102 -46.64 -5.52 26.91
N ASP A 103 -46.80 -5.09 25.65
CA ASP A 103 -47.61 -3.93 25.28
C ASP A 103 -49.08 -4.16 25.71
N GLN A 104 -49.67 -5.32 25.40
CA GLN A 104 -51.01 -5.68 25.84
C GLN A 104 -51.15 -5.72 27.36
N ILE A 105 -50.19 -6.29 28.08
CA ILE A 105 -50.20 -6.32 29.53
C ILE A 105 -50.17 -4.92 30.12
N VAL A 106 -49.30 -4.02 29.58
CA VAL A 106 -49.14 -2.66 30.09
C VAL A 106 -50.35 -1.78 29.77
N PHE A 107 -50.99 -1.94 28.61
CA PHE A 107 -52.09 -1.05 28.17
C PHE A 107 -53.48 -1.57 28.46
N ASN A 108 -53.70 -2.89 28.70
CA ASN A 108 -55.02 -3.43 29.03
C ASN A 108 -55.36 -3.37 30.53
N HIS A 109 -54.43 -2.97 31.38
CA HIS A 109 -54.74 -2.77 32.79
C HIS A 109 -55.18 -1.32 32.99
N GLU A 110 -56.39 -1.13 33.47
CA GLU A 110 -56.90 0.14 34.01
C GLU A 110 -56.26 0.48 35.37
N ALA A 111 -55.08 -0.08 35.63
CA ALA A 111 -54.40 -0.04 36.90
C ALA A 111 -53.76 1.33 37.18
N ASP A 112 -53.62 1.66 38.42
CA ASP A 112 -52.87 2.81 38.92
C ASP A 112 -51.45 2.82 38.33
N LEU A 113 -50.98 3.98 37.95
CA LEU A 113 -49.72 4.26 37.24
C LEU A 113 -48.46 3.61 37.89
N PHE A 114 -48.55 3.17 39.13
CA PHE A 114 -47.44 2.61 39.93
C PHE A 114 -47.69 1.20 40.43
N ASP A 115 -48.82 0.55 40.09
CA ASP A 115 -49.02 -0.84 40.44
C ASP A 115 -48.48 -1.78 39.39
N PHE A 116 -47.24 -2.23 39.57
CA PHE A 116 -46.58 -3.22 38.71
C PHE A 116 -46.83 -4.66 39.17
N SER A 117 -47.73 -4.91 40.13
CA SER A 117 -48.04 -6.25 40.63
C SER A 117 -48.55 -7.18 39.53
N TYR A 118 -49.21 -6.63 38.51
CA TYR A 118 -49.71 -7.40 37.38
C TYR A 118 -48.59 -7.99 36.48
N LEU A 119 -47.38 -7.43 36.52
CA LEU A 119 -46.26 -7.98 35.73
C LEU A 119 -45.75 -9.29 36.35
N PHE A 120 -46.02 -9.53 37.61
CA PHE A 120 -45.58 -10.70 38.38
C PHE A 120 -46.75 -11.61 38.81
N GLY A 121 -47.99 -11.27 38.45
CA GLY A 121 -49.20 -12.05 38.75
C GLY A 121 -49.46 -13.13 37.69
N PRO A 122 -50.37 -14.08 37.98
CA PRO A 122 -50.77 -15.07 36.99
C PRO A 122 -51.47 -14.38 35.81
N ILE A 123 -51.01 -14.64 34.59
CA ILE A 123 -51.61 -14.12 33.36
C ILE A 123 -52.94 -14.83 33.11
N ASP A 124 -54.05 -14.09 33.06
CA ASP A 124 -55.34 -14.63 32.69
C ASP A 124 -55.43 -14.71 31.13
N PHE A 125 -55.12 -15.88 30.58
CA PHE A 125 -55.11 -16.12 29.15
C PHE A 125 -56.50 -16.02 28.50
N THR A 126 -57.59 -15.98 29.28
CA THR A 126 -58.94 -15.83 28.72
C THR A 126 -59.25 -14.39 28.31
N ARG A 127 -58.50 -13.42 28.83
CA ARG A 127 -58.63 -11.99 28.50
C ARG A 127 -57.63 -11.52 27.46
N VAL A 128 -56.82 -12.43 26.90
CA VAL A 128 -55.78 -12.08 25.92
C VAL A 128 -56.44 -11.87 24.55
N ASP A 129 -56.29 -10.66 23.98
CA ASP A 129 -56.71 -10.41 22.59
C ASP A 129 -55.56 -10.80 21.64
N TRP A 130 -55.68 -12.02 21.12
CA TRP A 130 -54.69 -12.56 20.19
C TRP A 130 -54.62 -11.79 18.88
N ALA A 131 -55.72 -11.19 18.42
CA ALA A 131 -55.71 -10.38 17.19
C ALA A 131 -54.89 -9.11 17.38
N TYR A 132 -55.06 -8.45 18.52
CA TYR A 132 -54.23 -7.29 18.92
C TYR A 132 -52.76 -7.64 19.02
N ILE A 133 -52.42 -8.75 19.68
CA ILE A 133 -51.02 -9.18 19.83
C ILE A 133 -50.37 -9.45 18.44
N LEU A 134 -51.08 -10.11 17.56
CA LEU A 134 -50.56 -10.40 16.22
C LEU A 134 -50.34 -9.12 15.41
N ASP A 135 -51.26 -8.17 15.43
CA ASP A 135 -51.13 -6.89 14.72
C ASP A 135 -49.94 -6.07 15.26
N GLU A 136 -49.83 -5.97 16.57
CA GLU A 136 -48.74 -5.26 17.24
C GLU A 136 -47.37 -5.96 17.03
N ALA A 137 -47.36 -7.30 17.09
CA ALA A 137 -46.12 -8.06 16.80
C ALA A 137 -45.65 -7.87 15.37
N PHE A 138 -46.61 -7.82 14.41
CA PHE A 138 -46.32 -7.54 13.02
C PHE A 138 -45.69 -6.15 12.84
N THR A 139 -46.28 -5.13 13.46
CA THR A 139 -45.78 -3.75 13.45
C THR A 139 -44.37 -3.68 14.03
N ARG A 140 -44.13 -4.29 15.21
CA ARG A 140 -42.82 -4.32 15.87
C ARG A 140 -41.76 -5.05 15.05
N TYR A 141 -42.17 -6.17 14.43
CA TYR A 141 -41.28 -6.91 13.56
C TYR A 141 -40.74 -6.03 12.42
N PHE A 142 -41.61 -5.29 11.72
CA PHE A 142 -41.19 -4.43 10.60
C PHE A 142 -40.30 -3.27 11.06
N ILE A 143 -40.53 -2.71 12.25
CA ILE A 143 -39.68 -1.66 12.81
C ILE A 143 -38.29 -2.22 13.12
N LEU A 144 -38.21 -3.38 13.80
CA LEU A 144 -36.94 -4.02 14.17
C LEU A 144 -36.17 -4.50 12.92
N ALA A 145 -36.87 -5.14 11.98
CA ALA A 145 -36.28 -5.61 10.74
C ALA A 145 -35.81 -4.44 9.83
N GLY A 146 -36.65 -3.40 9.74
CA GLY A 146 -36.32 -2.16 9.03
C GLY A 146 -35.11 -1.44 9.61
N TRP A 147 -35.03 -1.36 10.97
CA TRP A 147 -33.82 -0.85 11.63
C TRP A 147 -32.61 -1.70 11.30
N GLY A 148 -32.71 -3.02 11.36
CA GLY A 148 -31.61 -3.93 11.04
C GLY A 148 -31.09 -3.75 9.60
N ALA A 149 -32.03 -3.67 8.65
CA ALA A 149 -31.71 -3.43 7.24
C ALA A 149 -31.03 -2.07 7.02
N LEU A 150 -31.58 -1.01 7.64
CA LEU A 150 -31.01 0.34 7.57
C LEU A 150 -29.59 0.41 8.18
N TYR A 151 -29.41 -0.20 9.35
CA TYR A 151 -28.12 -0.27 10.01
C TYR A 151 -27.09 -0.98 9.15
N LEU A 152 -27.45 -2.15 8.57
CA LEU A 152 -26.56 -2.90 7.69
C LEU A 152 -26.22 -2.10 6.44
N ALA A 153 -27.19 -1.44 5.80
CA ALA A 153 -26.96 -0.63 4.61
C ALA A 153 -26.01 0.55 4.88
N LEU A 154 -26.25 1.28 5.97
CA LEU A 154 -25.40 2.42 6.35
C LEU A 154 -23.98 1.98 6.77
N SER A 155 -23.88 0.89 7.52
CA SER A 155 -22.59 0.31 7.91
C SER A 155 -21.78 -0.11 6.67
N HIS A 156 -22.40 -0.82 5.74
CA HIS A 156 -21.77 -1.27 4.51
C HIS A 156 -21.30 -0.11 3.63
N SER A 157 -22.12 0.93 3.49
CA SER A 157 -21.76 2.15 2.76
C SER A 157 -20.51 2.83 3.33
N GLN A 158 -20.40 2.93 4.65
CA GLN A 158 -19.23 3.52 5.30
C GLN A 158 -17.96 2.67 5.08
N ASP A 159 -18.10 1.35 5.07
CA ASP A 159 -16.98 0.44 4.86
C ASP A 159 -16.44 0.53 3.43
N ILE A 160 -17.33 0.60 2.44
CA ILE A 160 -16.94 0.83 1.04
C ILE A 160 -16.17 2.14 0.91
N GLN A 161 -16.63 3.24 1.53
CA GLN A 161 -15.94 4.51 1.48
C GLN A 161 -14.53 4.45 2.11
N ARG A 162 -14.36 3.72 3.22
CA ARG A 162 -13.06 3.51 3.86
C ARG A 162 -12.11 2.70 2.99
N ILE A 163 -12.60 1.61 2.38
CA ILE A 163 -11.80 0.77 1.47
C ILE A 163 -11.36 1.58 0.27
N MET A 164 -12.26 2.35 -0.35
CA MET A 164 -11.93 3.22 -1.47
C MET A 164 -10.92 4.31 -1.11
N ALA A 165 -11.03 4.91 0.06
CA ALA A 165 -10.08 5.92 0.53
C ALA A 165 -8.68 5.30 0.74
N HIS A 166 -8.61 4.10 1.32
CA HIS A 166 -7.35 3.39 1.52
C HIS A 166 -6.71 2.96 0.19
N SER A 167 -7.50 2.44 -0.75
CA SER A 167 -7.03 2.10 -2.11
C SER A 167 -6.42 3.30 -2.82
N ARG A 168 -7.11 4.45 -2.80
CA ARG A 168 -6.59 5.70 -3.38
C ARG A 168 -5.29 6.16 -2.73
N GLN A 169 -5.15 5.96 -1.42
CA GLN A 169 -3.91 6.30 -0.71
C GLN A 169 -2.75 5.41 -1.15
N LEU A 170 -2.99 4.10 -1.27
CA LEU A 170 -1.99 3.15 -1.78
C LEU A 170 -1.56 3.48 -3.21
N GLU A 171 -2.51 3.80 -4.10
CA GLU A 171 -2.20 4.22 -5.47
C GLU A 171 -1.33 5.48 -5.51
N ARG A 172 -1.61 6.48 -4.64
CA ARG A 172 -0.79 7.70 -4.56
C ARG A 172 0.64 7.38 -4.11
N VAL A 173 0.79 6.57 -3.05
CA VAL A 173 2.10 6.16 -2.55
C VAL A 173 2.88 5.40 -3.61
N ASN A 174 2.20 4.51 -4.34
CA ASN A 174 2.82 3.76 -5.43
C ASN A 174 3.32 4.68 -6.55
N ARG A 175 2.46 5.59 -7.03
CA ARG A 175 2.85 6.59 -8.06
C ARG A 175 3.99 7.50 -7.60
N GLU A 176 3.96 7.94 -6.34
CA GLU A 176 5.07 8.74 -5.79
C GLU A 176 6.37 7.93 -5.73
N SER A 177 6.28 6.65 -5.40
CA SER A 177 7.42 5.73 -5.39
C SER A 177 7.99 5.52 -6.79
N GLU A 178 7.12 5.30 -7.79
CA GLU A 178 7.49 5.19 -9.20
C GLU A 178 8.16 6.47 -9.71
N LEU A 179 7.57 7.63 -9.42
CA LEU A 179 8.16 8.93 -9.79
C LEU A 179 9.52 9.17 -9.10
N ARG A 180 9.68 8.74 -7.86
CA ARG A 180 10.98 8.81 -7.18
C ARG A 180 11.99 7.87 -7.83
N ALA A 181 11.60 6.65 -8.14
CA ALA A 181 12.46 5.69 -8.84
C ALA A 181 12.93 6.27 -10.18
N LEU A 182 12.02 6.81 -10.99
CA LEU A 182 12.34 7.50 -12.25
C LEU A 182 13.30 8.70 -12.06
N ARG A 183 13.10 9.51 -11.01
CA ARG A 183 14.00 10.64 -10.70
C ARG A 183 15.38 10.19 -10.25
N TYR A 184 15.50 9.04 -9.59
CA TYR A 184 16.81 8.49 -9.20
C TYR A 184 17.55 7.84 -10.35
N GLN A 185 16.86 7.42 -11.44
CA GLN A 185 17.49 6.94 -12.66
C GLN A 185 18.25 8.04 -13.42
N LEU A 186 17.74 9.27 -13.36
CA LEU A 186 18.44 10.44 -13.85
C LEU A 186 19.26 11.01 -12.69
N ASN A 187 20.58 10.89 -12.74
CA ASN A 187 21.45 11.58 -11.79
C ASN A 187 21.32 13.10 -12.02
N PRO A 188 20.56 13.87 -11.16
CA PRO A 188 20.29 15.27 -11.42
C PRO A 188 21.60 16.09 -11.47
N HIS A 189 22.57 15.70 -10.67
CA HIS A 189 23.87 16.35 -10.62
C HIS A 189 24.65 16.19 -11.94
N PHE A 190 24.54 15.03 -12.59
CA PHE A 190 25.13 14.82 -13.92
C PHE A 190 24.52 15.77 -14.95
N VAL A 191 23.16 15.85 -15.00
CA VAL A 191 22.45 16.73 -15.93
C VAL A 191 22.83 18.20 -15.69
N PHE A 192 22.82 18.67 -14.44
CA PHE A 192 23.25 20.04 -14.11
C PHE A 192 24.71 20.31 -14.52
N ASN A 193 25.61 19.37 -14.33
CA ASN A 193 26.99 19.53 -14.71
C ASN A 193 27.17 19.57 -16.24
N ALA A 194 26.46 18.71 -16.98
CA ALA A 194 26.47 18.76 -18.44
C ALA A 194 25.95 20.11 -18.98
N LEU A 195 24.83 20.62 -18.43
CA LEU A 195 24.31 21.94 -18.80
C LEU A 195 25.27 23.09 -18.47
N ASN A 196 25.99 23.02 -17.34
CA ASN A 196 27.03 23.99 -17.02
C ASN A 196 28.19 23.92 -18.02
N SER A 197 28.56 22.73 -18.48
CA SER A 197 29.58 22.57 -19.55
C SER A 197 29.12 23.15 -20.87
N VAL A 198 27.85 22.95 -21.26
CA VAL A 198 27.25 23.60 -22.43
C VAL A 198 27.38 25.12 -22.33
N SER A 199 27.03 25.70 -21.17
CA SER A 199 27.12 27.14 -20.92
C SER A 199 28.58 27.66 -21.06
N SER A 200 29.54 26.92 -20.54
CA SER A 200 30.96 27.27 -20.65
C SER A 200 31.43 27.24 -22.13
N LEU A 201 31.07 26.19 -22.87
CA LEU A 201 31.44 26.07 -24.29
C LEU A 201 30.84 27.21 -25.14
N ILE A 202 29.60 27.64 -24.82
CA ILE A 202 28.99 28.81 -25.49
C ILE A 202 29.75 30.11 -25.20
N ILE A 203 30.15 30.34 -23.93
CA ILE A 203 30.94 31.49 -23.52
C ILE A 203 32.28 31.50 -24.25
N ASP A 204 32.91 30.33 -24.38
CA ASP A 204 34.19 30.14 -25.04
C ASP A 204 34.05 30.12 -26.59
N ARG A 205 32.84 30.37 -27.15
CA ARG A 205 32.50 30.36 -28.56
C ARG A 205 32.75 29.02 -29.29
N GLN A 206 32.72 27.92 -28.52
CA GLN A 206 32.86 26.56 -29.05
C GLN A 206 31.49 25.97 -29.37
N ASN A 207 30.71 26.65 -30.23
CA ASN A 207 29.29 26.32 -30.47
C ASN A 207 29.08 24.91 -31.00
N GLU A 208 29.94 24.42 -31.91
CA GLU A 208 29.84 23.05 -32.45
C GLU A 208 29.99 21.98 -31.35
N GLN A 209 30.87 22.22 -30.37
CA GLN A 209 31.04 21.31 -29.25
C GLN A 209 29.87 21.40 -28.27
N ALA A 210 29.27 22.60 -28.07
CA ALA A 210 28.10 22.79 -27.25
C ALA A 210 26.89 22.07 -27.87
N GLU A 211 26.67 22.19 -29.20
CA GLU A 211 25.60 21.49 -29.92
C GLU A 211 25.76 19.97 -29.76
N LYS A 212 26.95 19.45 -30.05
CA LYS A 212 27.24 18.02 -29.86
C LYS A 212 26.96 17.54 -28.44
N LEU A 213 27.34 18.31 -27.42
CA LEU A 213 27.10 17.94 -26.03
C LEU A 213 25.59 17.89 -25.68
N VAL A 214 24.78 18.80 -26.25
CA VAL A 214 23.32 18.79 -26.08
C VAL A 214 22.72 17.55 -26.73
N ASP A 215 23.16 17.20 -27.95
CA ASP A 215 22.68 16.03 -28.67
C ASP A 215 23.03 14.73 -27.92
N ASP A 216 24.30 14.58 -27.50
CA ASP A 216 24.76 13.43 -26.72
C ASP A 216 23.99 13.28 -25.39
N LEU A 217 23.71 14.41 -24.70
CA LEU A 217 22.94 14.44 -23.48
C LEU A 217 21.47 14.02 -23.73
N ALA A 218 20.87 14.53 -24.82
CA ALA A 218 19.48 14.20 -25.15
C ALA A 218 19.34 12.70 -25.50
N ASP A 219 20.29 12.14 -26.27
CA ASP A 219 20.30 10.73 -26.63
C ASP A 219 20.55 9.83 -25.44
N TYR A 220 21.47 10.19 -24.54
CA TYR A 220 21.70 9.49 -23.28
C TYR A 220 20.43 9.49 -22.41
N MET A 221 19.81 10.66 -22.21
CA MET A 221 18.58 10.78 -21.41
C MET A 221 17.43 9.95 -22.02
N ARG A 222 17.30 9.96 -23.35
CA ARG A 222 16.27 9.15 -24.04
C ARG A 222 16.52 7.66 -23.79
N ALA A 223 17.76 7.18 -23.92
CA ALA A 223 18.10 5.78 -23.67
C ALA A 223 17.81 5.35 -22.23
N VAL A 224 18.13 6.18 -21.23
CA VAL A 224 17.87 5.91 -19.80
C VAL A 224 16.37 5.94 -19.48
N LEU A 225 15.58 6.83 -20.10
CA LEU A 225 14.15 6.97 -19.82
C LEU A 225 13.28 5.94 -20.55
N THR A 226 13.74 5.43 -21.71
CA THR A 226 12.99 4.42 -22.48
C THR A 226 13.31 2.99 -22.07
N GLY A 227 14.49 2.74 -21.49
CA GLY A 227 14.88 1.45 -20.94
C GLY A 227 14.35 1.28 -19.51
N GLY A 228 13.60 0.22 -19.23
CA GLY A 228 13.23 -0.15 -17.85
C GLY A 228 14.46 -0.64 -17.08
N VAL A 229 14.53 -0.35 -15.78
CA VAL A 229 15.59 -0.92 -14.90
C VAL A 229 15.54 -2.44 -14.86
N GLU A 230 14.37 -3.02 -15.12
CA GLU A 230 14.16 -4.47 -15.13
C GLU A 230 14.51 -5.10 -16.49
N ASP A 231 14.81 -4.29 -17.51
CA ASP A 231 15.11 -4.78 -18.84
C ASP A 231 16.50 -5.45 -18.88
N MET A 232 16.57 -6.54 -19.63
CA MET A 232 17.82 -7.23 -19.96
C MET A 232 18.28 -6.74 -21.32
N ILE A 233 19.44 -6.12 -21.37
CA ILE A 233 20.05 -5.61 -22.61
C ILE A 233 21.35 -6.36 -22.91
N THR A 234 21.87 -6.23 -24.12
CA THR A 234 23.17 -6.83 -24.47
C THR A 234 24.32 -6.06 -23.83
N VAL A 235 25.45 -6.73 -23.61
CA VAL A 235 26.69 -6.09 -23.15
C VAL A 235 27.07 -4.94 -24.08
N GLU A 236 26.96 -5.14 -25.39
CA GLU A 236 27.23 -4.11 -26.37
C GLU A 236 26.36 -2.86 -26.16
N GLN A 237 25.05 -3.05 -25.98
CA GLN A 237 24.11 -1.94 -25.72
C GLN A 237 24.44 -1.19 -24.43
N GLU A 238 24.74 -1.91 -23.35
CA GLU A 238 25.12 -1.30 -22.08
C GLU A 238 26.42 -0.50 -22.22
N PHE A 239 27.44 -1.08 -22.90
CA PHE A 239 28.71 -0.41 -23.12
C PHE A 239 28.57 0.84 -24.00
N ASP A 240 27.76 0.79 -25.04
CA ASP A 240 27.44 1.96 -25.86
C ASP A 240 26.83 3.11 -25.04
N GLN A 241 25.93 2.78 -24.09
CA GLN A 241 25.36 3.77 -23.18
C GLN A 241 26.44 4.36 -22.26
N GLN A 242 27.37 3.52 -21.78
CA GLN A 242 28.45 3.97 -20.92
C GLN A 242 29.47 4.82 -21.67
N VAL A 243 29.73 4.52 -22.92
CA VAL A 243 30.59 5.35 -23.81
C VAL A 243 29.99 6.75 -23.98
N ARG A 244 28.68 6.85 -24.25
CA ARG A 244 27.98 8.15 -24.32
C ARG A 244 28.09 8.94 -23.03
N TYR A 245 27.89 8.28 -21.89
CA TYR A 245 28.05 8.90 -20.56
C TYR A 245 29.48 9.43 -20.38
N LEU A 246 30.48 8.64 -20.71
CA LEU A 246 31.89 9.02 -20.61
C LEU A 246 32.27 10.15 -21.58
N GLU A 247 31.70 10.21 -22.77
CA GLU A 247 31.93 11.33 -23.71
C GLU A 247 31.42 12.65 -23.13
N ILE A 248 30.21 12.64 -22.50
CA ILE A 248 29.66 13.81 -21.83
C ILE A 248 30.56 14.26 -20.68
N GLU A 249 31.04 13.33 -19.85
CA GLU A 249 31.97 13.64 -18.75
C GLU A 249 33.35 14.08 -19.26
N ARG A 250 33.82 13.55 -20.39
CA ARG A 250 35.09 13.96 -21.03
C ARG A 250 35.04 15.41 -21.49
N MET A 251 33.91 15.88 -22.01
CA MET A 251 33.75 17.31 -22.36
C MET A 251 33.84 18.22 -21.13
N ARG A 252 33.50 17.70 -19.97
CA ARG A 252 33.66 18.41 -18.70
C ARG A 252 35.10 18.39 -18.17
N PHE A 253 35.84 17.32 -18.49
CA PHE A 253 37.23 17.12 -18.06
C PHE A 253 38.15 16.78 -19.26
N PRO A 254 38.30 17.69 -20.22
CA PRO A 254 38.85 17.36 -21.56
C PRO A 254 40.27 16.79 -21.56
N GLU A 255 41.13 17.23 -20.65
CA GLU A 255 42.51 16.73 -20.55
C GLU A 255 42.72 15.73 -19.44
N ARG A 256 41.72 15.54 -18.59
CA ARG A 256 41.80 14.75 -17.34
C ARG A 256 41.12 13.41 -17.42
N LEU A 257 40.14 13.22 -18.30
CA LEU A 257 39.42 11.95 -18.41
C LEU A 257 39.79 11.26 -19.74
N ARG A 258 40.40 10.10 -19.62
CA ARG A 258 40.65 9.17 -20.73
C ARG A 258 39.95 7.85 -20.42
N TYR A 259 39.40 7.20 -21.45
CA TYR A 259 38.79 5.89 -21.26
C TYR A 259 39.15 4.93 -22.39
N PHE A 260 39.14 3.65 -22.08
CA PHE A 260 39.39 2.53 -23.01
C PHE A 260 38.29 1.49 -22.82
N VAL A 261 37.78 0.97 -23.91
CA VAL A 261 36.71 -0.03 -23.95
C VAL A 261 37.25 -1.26 -24.65
N ASP A 262 37.12 -2.42 -24.02
CA ASP A 262 37.55 -3.71 -24.54
C ASP A 262 36.45 -4.75 -24.32
N ILE A 263 35.73 -5.13 -25.37
CA ILE A 263 34.66 -6.12 -25.35
C ILE A 263 35.12 -7.33 -26.18
N ASP A 264 35.17 -8.50 -25.53
CA ASP A 264 35.32 -9.75 -26.26
C ASP A 264 34.09 -9.92 -27.18
N PRO A 265 34.30 -10.16 -28.49
CA PRO A 265 33.20 -10.37 -29.43
C PRO A 265 32.21 -11.48 -28.96
N ALA A 266 32.68 -12.49 -28.25
CA ALA A 266 31.84 -13.53 -27.70
C ALA A 266 30.95 -13.03 -26.53
N ALA A 267 31.31 -11.90 -25.88
CA ALA A 267 30.56 -11.31 -24.78
C ALA A 267 29.51 -10.30 -25.24
N SER A 268 29.59 -9.78 -26.50
CA SER A 268 28.77 -8.68 -27.00
C SER A 268 27.27 -8.93 -26.87
N ASP A 269 26.80 -10.14 -27.20
CA ASP A 269 25.39 -10.51 -27.20
C ASP A 269 24.89 -11.02 -25.84
N TRP A 270 25.80 -11.13 -24.84
CA TRP A 270 25.41 -11.58 -23.51
C TRP A 270 24.44 -10.61 -22.84
N ARG A 271 23.34 -11.13 -22.30
CA ARG A 271 22.30 -10.30 -21.69
C ARG A 271 22.61 -9.99 -20.23
N ILE A 272 22.57 -8.71 -19.90
CA ILE A 272 22.81 -8.19 -18.56
C ILE A 272 21.70 -7.20 -18.17
N PRO A 273 21.48 -6.96 -16.88
CA PRO A 273 20.54 -5.93 -16.42
C PRO A 273 20.99 -4.54 -16.88
N ALA A 274 20.11 -3.76 -17.48
CA ALA A 274 20.39 -2.40 -17.91
C ALA A 274 20.92 -1.53 -16.76
N LEU A 275 21.86 -0.62 -17.04
CA LEU A 275 22.46 0.32 -16.11
C LEU A 275 23.20 -0.35 -14.92
N ILE A 276 23.64 -1.61 -15.07
CA ILE A 276 24.36 -2.32 -13.99
C ILE A 276 25.80 -1.84 -13.85
N ILE A 277 26.40 -1.35 -14.94
CA ILE A 277 27.79 -0.88 -14.98
C ILE A 277 27.89 0.59 -14.56
N GLN A 278 26.85 1.38 -14.83
CA GLN A 278 26.86 2.83 -14.61
C GLN A 278 27.33 3.27 -13.23
N PRO A 279 26.85 2.71 -12.08
CA PRO A 279 27.33 3.14 -10.77
C PRO A 279 28.83 2.87 -10.55
N LEU A 280 29.41 1.89 -11.26
CA LEU A 280 30.84 1.62 -11.19
C LEU A 280 31.64 2.73 -11.89
N ILE A 281 31.16 3.16 -13.06
CA ILE A 281 31.78 4.25 -13.83
C ILE A 281 31.62 5.58 -13.10
N GLU A 282 30.45 5.88 -12.54
CA GLU A 282 30.22 7.06 -11.70
C GLU A 282 31.19 7.10 -10.52
N ASN A 283 31.41 5.96 -9.86
CA ASN A 283 32.39 5.84 -8.77
C ASN A 283 33.83 6.04 -9.28
N ALA A 284 34.18 5.47 -10.44
CA ALA A 284 35.51 5.62 -11.03
C ALA A 284 35.81 7.09 -11.34
N ILE A 285 34.85 7.83 -11.93
CA ILE A 285 35.00 9.26 -12.18
C ILE A 285 35.08 10.03 -10.87
N LYS A 286 34.14 9.81 -9.95
CA LYS A 286 34.07 10.55 -8.67
C LYS A 286 35.35 10.42 -7.84
N PHE A 287 35.85 9.23 -7.70
CA PHE A 287 37.05 8.98 -6.86
C PHE A 287 38.36 9.20 -7.62
N GLY A 288 38.35 9.01 -8.93
CA GLY A 288 39.49 9.29 -9.76
C GLY A 288 39.71 10.80 -9.94
N VAL A 289 38.70 11.54 -10.44
CA VAL A 289 38.81 12.99 -10.75
C VAL A 289 38.94 13.85 -9.50
N SER A 290 38.28 13.49 -8.40
CA SER A 290 38.30 14.30 -7.15
C SER A 290 39.57 14.14 -6.33
N GLY A 291 40.38 13.13 -6.60
CA GLY A 291 41.54 12.77 -5.76
C GLY A 291 42.90 13.28 -6.28
N THR A 292 42.97 13.76 -7.51
CA THR A 292 44.24 14.19 -8.16
C THR A 292 43.98 15.24 -9.24
N GLU A 293 44.95 16.08 -9.53
CA GLU A 293 44.93 17.01 -10.67
C GLU A 293 45.40 16.32 -11.98
N ASP A 294 45.94 15.11 -11.90
CA ASP A 294 46.45 14.34 -13.03
C ASP A 294 45.32 13.75 -13.90
N ALA A 295 45.69 13.35 -15.10
CA ALA A 295 44.83 12.63 -16.01
C ALA A 295 44.44 11.25 -15.42
N ILE A 296 43.18 10.85 -15.59
CA ILE A 296 42.62 9.59 -15.09
C ILE A 296 42.31 8.71 -16.30
N ASN A 297 42.72 7.46 -16.22
CA ASN A 297 42.35 6.42 -17.13
C ASN A 297 41.25 5.55 -16.52
N ILE A 298 40.17 5.37 -17.27
CA ILE A 298 39.10 4.43 -16.99
C ILE A 298 39.13 3.33 -18.03
N ILE A 299 39.23 2.08 -17.61
CA ILE A 299 39.23 0.91 -18.48
C ILE A 299 37.95 0.12 -18.19
N ILE A 300 37.15 -0.12 -19.21
CA ILE A 300 35.94 -0.94 -19.13
C ILE A 300 36.14 -2.15 -20.03
N SER A 301 36.01 -3.34 -19.49
CA SER A 301 36.15 -4.56 -20.27
C SER A 301 35.10 -5.62 -19.94
N ALA A 302 34.73 -6.41 -20.93
CA ALA A 302 33.85 -7.56 -20.80
C ALA A 302 34.49 -8.78 -21.50
N GLN A 303 34.59 -9.87 -20.76
CA GLN A 303 35.19 -11.12 -21.23
C GLN A 303 34.41 -12.33 -20.70
N ILE A 304 34.36 -13.41 -21.51
CA ILE A 304 33.80 -14.67 -21.09
C ILE A 304 34.93 -15.53 -20.49
N GLU A 305 34.73 -15.99 -19.25
CA GLU A 305 35.64 -16.93 -18.58
C GLU A 305 34.86 -18.21 -18.22
N GLY A 306 35.02 -19.24 -19.04
CA GLY A 306 34.23 -20.48 -18.92
C GLY A 306 32.75 -20.27 -19.21
N ASP A 307 31.89 -20.51 -18.25
CA ASP A 307 30.44 -20.31 -18.28
C ASP A 307 29.98 -18.98 -17.65
N ARG A 308 30.91 -18.04 -17.48
CA ARG A 308 30.65 -16.78 -16.78
C ARG A 308 31.09 -15.57 -17.58
N LEU A 309 30.25 -14.52 -17.55
CA LEU A 309 30.62 -13.20 -18.02
C LEU A 309 31.33 -12.45 -16.89
N ARG A 310 32.50 -11.89 -17.20
CA ARG A 310 33.24 -11.00 -16.33
C ARG A 310 33.30 -9.60 -16.90
N ILE A 311 32.72 -8.64 -16.20
CA ILE A 311 32.79 -7.21 -16.53
C ILE A 311 33.69 -6.53 -15.53
N ARG A 312 34.65 -5.73 -16.02
CA ARG A 312 35.57 -4.99 -15.17
C ARG A 312 35.50 -3.50 -15.48
N VAL A 313 35.50 -2.71 -14.43
CA VAL A 313 35.71 -1.27 -14.49
C VAL A 313 36.94 -0.96 -13.65
N ALA A 314 38.00 -0.49 -14.26
CA ALA A 314 39.25 -0.13 -13.59
C ALA A 314 39.52 1.36 -13.75
N ASN A 315 40.07 2.01 -12.73
CA ASN A 315 40.51 3.40 -12.80
C ASN A 315 41.81 3.63 -12.04
N ASP A 316 42.52 4.66 -12.45
CA ASP A 316 43.67 5.14 -11.70
C ASP A 316 43.21 5.60 -10.31
N GLY A 317 43.84 5.10 -9.27
CA GLY A 317 43.49 5.39 -7.89
C GLY A 317 43.36 4.13 -7.04
N ARG A 318 43.32 4.32 -5.73
CA ARG A 318 43.19 3.20 -4.79
C ARG A 318 41.87 3.23 -4.05
N VAL A 319 41.18 2.11 -4.05
CA VAL A 319 40.02 1.90 -3.17
C VAL A 319 40.52 1.71 -1.73
N LYS A 320 39.99 2.49 -0.77
CA LYS A 320 40.18 2.22 0.65
C LYS A 320 39.40 0.96 1.04
N ILE A 321 40.08 -0.19 1.04
CA ILE A 321 39.49 -1.45 1.54
C ILE A 321 39.69 -1.46 3.05
N PRO A 322 38.66 -1.57 3.91
CA PRO A 322 38.84 -1.63 5.36
C PRO A 322 39.71 -2.83 5.75
N ALA A 323 40.66 -2.58 6.65
CA ALA A 323 41.55 -3.61 7.19
C ALA A 323 40.72 -4.69 7.91
N GLY A 324 40.89 -5.95 7.52
CA GLY A 324 40.18 -7.11 8.10
C GLY A 324 39.11 -7.76 7.24
N GLN A 325 38.82 -7.23 6.06
CA GLN A 325 37.94 -7.93 5.10
C GLN A 325 38.75 -8.81 4.16
N ALA A 326 38.37 -10.08 4.08
CA ALA A 326 39.01 -11.05 3.19
C ALA A 326 38.94 -10.54 1.74
N ARG A 327 40.04 -10.72 0.98
CA ARG A 327 40.10 -10.49 -0.46
C ARG A 327 38.91 -11.20 -1.13
N GLY A 328 37.92 -10.44 -1.60
CA GLY A 328 36.78 -11.00 -2.36
C GLY A 328 35.37 -10.62 -1.88
N ARG A 329 35.20 -9.91 -0.79
CA ARG A 329 33.87 -9.45 -0.35
C ARG A 329 33.91 -7.94 -0.06
N ALA A 330 33.58 -7.12 -1.05
CA ALA A 330 33.50 -5.69 -0.87
C ALA A 330 32.11 -5.31 -0.35
N ILE A 331 32.11 -4.76 0.86
CA ILE A 331 31.00 -3.91 1.30
C ILE A 331 31.37 -2.50 0.85
N GLY A 332 30.79 -2.04 -0.27
CA GLY A 332 30.90 -0.65 -0.69
C GLY A 332 30.23 0.24 0.37
N THR A 333 30.99 1.21 0.87
CA THR A 333 30.49 2.25 1.81
C THR A 333 29.57 3.27 1.14
N GLY A 334 29.25 3.10 -0.17
CA GLY A 334 28.38 3.98 -0.95
C GLY A 334 27.09 3.31 -1.37
N THR A 335 26.02 4.08 -1.46
CA THR A 335 24.67 3.62 -1.88
C THR A 335 24.66 2.94 -3.25
N GLY A 336 25.54 3.34 -4.18
CA GLY A 336 25.61 2.78 -5.53
C GLY A 336 26.06 1.33 -5.58
N LEU A 337 27.14 0.98 -4.88
CA LEU A 337 27.67 -0.40 -4.88
C LEU A 337 26.75 -1.38 -4.12
N SER A 338 26.12 -0.93 -3.03
CA SER A 338 25.13 -1.74 -2.32
C SER A 338 23.89 -2.01 -3.18
N ASN A 339 23.47 -1.04 -4.00
CA ASN A 339 22.36 -1.21 -4.91
C ASN A 339 22.67 -2.25 -6.00
N ILE A 340 23.88 -2.21 -6.60
CA ILE A 340 24.32 -3.23 -7.55
C ILE A 340 24.27 -4.62 -6.87
N GLN A 341 24.85 -4.75 -5.68
CA GLN A 341 24.91 -6.03 -4.98
C GLN A 341 23.53 -6.60 -4.64
N ASN A 342 22.62 -5.74 -4.17
CA ASN A 342 21.24 -6.12 -3.89
C ASN A 342 20.50 -6.54 -5.17
N ARG A 343 20.71 -5.82 -6.27
CA ARG A 343 20.11 -6.13 -7.57
C ARG A 343 20.64 -7.45 -8.13
N LEU A 344 21.95 -7.67 -8.09
CA LEU A 344 22.57 -8.93 -8.50
C LEU A 344 22.04 -10.10 -7.68
N ARG A 345 21.91 -9.93 -6.36
CA ARG A 345 21.35 -10.96 -5.48
C ARG A 345 19.88 -11.23 -5.77
N ALA A 346 19.09 -10.23 -6.08
CA ALA A 346 17.68 -10.39 -6.42
C ALA A 346 17.47 -11.15 -7.73
N LEU A 347 18.32 -10.91 -8.74
CA LEU A 347 18.20 -11.51 -10.07
C LEU A 347 18.90 -12.87 -10.19
N TYR A 348 20.04 -13.06 -9.53
CA TYR A 348 20.93 -14.21 -9.75
C TYR A 348 21.23 -15.00 -8.46
N GLY A 349 20.67 -14.59 -7.31
CA GLY A 349 20.98 -15.19 -6.01
C GLY A 349 22.47 -15.08 -5.66
N ASP A 350 23.07 -16.19 -5.26
CA ASP A 350 24.51 -16.28 -4.93
C ASP A 350 25.39 -16.62 -6.15
N ASN A 351 24.81 -16.76 -7.35
CA ASN A 351 25.52 -17.09 -8.58
C ASN A 351 26.23 -15.89 -9.23
N ALA A 352 25.85 -14.67 -8.86
CA ALA A 352 26.51 -13.44 -9.28
C ALA A 352 27.29 -12.80 -8.15
N SER A 353 28.36 -12.07 -8.49
CA SER A 353 29.17 -11.39 -7.47
C SER A 353 29.71 -10.05 -7.96
N LEU A 354 29.88 -9.10 -7.00
CA LEU A 354 30.60 -7.85 -7.18
C LEU A 354 31.85 -7.86 -6.28
N LEU A 355 33.00 -7.70 -6.89
CA LEU A 355 34.29 -7.72 -6.22
C LEU A 355 34.99 -6.36 -6.41
N LEU A 356 35.61 -5.84 -5.36
CA LEU A 356 36.49 -4.68 -5.42
C LEU A 356 37.92 -5.10 -5.05
N ALA A 357 38.88 -4.68 -5.83
CA ALA A 357 40.29 -4.98 -5.60
C ALA A 357 41.18 -3.77 -5.97
N ASN A 358 42.40 -3.74 -5.45
CA ASN A 358 43.44 -2.88 -5.96
C ASN A 358 44.44 -3.74 -6.75
N SER A 359 44.81 -3.29 -7.94
CA SER A 359 45.89 -3.87 -8.73
C SER A 359 47.25 -3.64 -8.06
N LYS A 360 48.24 -4.42 -8.43
CA LYS A 360 49.64 -4.19 -8.03
C LYS A 360 50.16 -2.85 -8.52
N ASP A 361 49.64 -2.42 -9.67
CA ASP A 361 50.02 -1.13 -10.30
C ASP A 361 49.26 0.07 -9.73
N GLY A 362 48.47 -0.12 -8.70
CA GLY A 362 47.77 0.94 -7.98
C GLY A 362 46.41 1.33 -8.55
N MET A 363 45.85 0.57 -9.51
CA MET A 363 44.50 0.78 -10.03
C MET A 363 43.43 0.20 -9.11
N ALA A 364 42.33 0.90 -8.98
CA ALA A 364 41.09 0.38 -8.38
C ALA A 364 40.32 -0.43 -9.43
N ILE A 365 39.89 -1.63 -9.11
CA ILE A 365 39.19 -2.53 -10.01
C ILE A 365 37.88 -2.99 -9.37
N ALA A 366 36.76 -2.70 -10.01
CA ALA A 366 35.46 -3.29 -9.71
C ALA A 366 35.16 -4.40 -10.75
N THR A 367 34.81 -5.56 -10.28
CA THR A 367 34.52 -6.72 -11.13
C THR A 367 33.14 -7.25 -10.84
N ILE A 368 32.27 -7.33 -11.85
CA ILE A 368 31.00 -8.05 -11.82
C ILE A 368 31.22 -9.41 -12.49
N VAL A 369 30.77 -10.48 -11.85
CA VAL A 369 30.77 -11.83 -12.44
C VAL A 369 29.33 -12.31 -12.49
N LEU A 370 28.85 -12.64 -13.70
CA LEU A 370 27.50 -13.10 -13.98
C LEU A 370 27.54 -14.54 -14.55
N PRO A 371 26.60 -15.40 -14.15
CA PRO A 371 26.42 -16.71 -14.78
C PRO A 371 25.75 -16.57 -16.13
N ASP A 372 25.78 -17.65 -16.94
CA ASP A 372 25.04 -17.69 -18.21
C ASP A 372 23.54 -17.54 -17.93
N PRO A 373 22.87 -16.57 -18.58
CA PRO A 373 21.42 -16.37 -18.42
C PRO A 373 20.60 -17.62 -18.76
N SER A 374 21.06 -18.46 -19.71
CA SER A 374 20.37 -19.70 -20.09
C SER A 374 20.28 -20.71 -18.95
N LEU A 375 21.23 -20.69 -18.01
CA LEU A 375 21.26 -21.58 -16.86
C LEU A 375 20.29 -21.17 -15.73
N ILE A 376 19.69 -19.99 -15.78
CA ILE A 376 18.85 -19.46 -14.70
C ILE A 376 17.38 -19.32 -15.11
N PHE A 377 17.10 -19.12 -16.40
CA PHE A 377 15.75 -18.86 -16.91
C PHE A 377 15.12 -20.08 -17.63
N GLU A 378 15.70 -21.28 -17.53
CA GLU A 378 15.09 -22.51 -18.06
C GLU A 378 13.88 -23.03 -17.27
N ASP A 379 13.58 -22.46 -16.09
CA ASP A 379 12.49 -22.91 -15.19
C ASP A 379 11.29 -21.93 -15.06
N ILE A 380 11.08 -20.99 -16.01
CA ILE A 380 9.90 -20.11 -15.96
C ILE A 380 9.04 -20.27 -17.21
#